data_07ebb3efd8eb3346a7e7b10bbc87f480
#
_entry.id   07ebb3efd8eb3346a7e7b10bbc87f480
#
_cell.length_a   1.000
_cell.length_b   1.000
_cell.length_c   1.000
_cell.angle_alpha   90.00
_cell.angle_beta   90.00
_cell.angle_gamma   90.00
#
_symmetry.space_group_name_H-M   'P 1'
#
loop_
_entity.id
_entity.type
_entity.pdbx_description
1 polymer ?
#
loop_
_entity_poly.entity_id
_entity_poly.type
_entity_poly.pdbx_seq_one_letter_code
_entity_poly.pdbx_strand_id
1 'polypeptide(L)'
;MKLFYQDYFMSHPFSNSFNALSHLSLASVLTLMLSGSQVHGQQHWWQWRGPQANGVASAGNPPISWSEQENVRWKVAIPGKGHASPVIWGDRLFLLTAVAESAPQVDGLRENTPPAPQAEGRDRQRGSRRGGGGGRGGFGGSQPEAVKHSFQTICLDKNTGEQIWSREGMAVIPHEGHHPTNSYSSGSAITDGKHVISYFGSRGLFVYDMMGNLVWQKDLGDMPTRNGFGEGASPALADDILVVLWDTESDSYIVAYDKLTGEERWRQIRDERTGWTTPVILDHQGRRQVVVNATNKVRSYDLETGELLWECGGQTANAIPTVVADEQHVYALSGYRGSTAMAIRLGQRGDLTDSDAIAWSLNRGTPYVPSPLLMSGRLWFTQGNDAVLSCVEASTGKVHYSQERLEGPSGFYASPVGVAGRVYLTGRDGTTVVIEDSESLKVLATNKLDDPMDASPALSGDAIYLRGHQYLYCIGK
;
A
#
# COMPACT_ATOMS: atom_id res chain seq x y z
N MET A 1 -13.61 -2.72 -74.39
CA MET A 1 -14.91 -3.04 -74.90
C MET A 1 -15.91 -2.49 -73.95
N LYS A 2 -16.29 -1.14 -74.00
CA LYS A 2 -17.51 -0.63 -74.67
C LYS A 2 -18.76 -1.29 -74.05
N LEU A 3 -19.81 -0.68 -73.52
CA LEU A 3 -20.51 0.62 -73.73
C LEU A 3 -21.54 0.77 -72.61
N PHE A 4 -21.75 1.94 -71.95
CA PHE A 4 -22.70 2.99 -72.27
C PHE A 4 -24.19 2.61 -72.18
N TYR A 5 -24.99 3.37 -71.38
CA TYR A 5 -26.06 4.33 -71.68
C TYR A 5 -26.83 4.62 -70.37
N GLN A 6 -26.84 5.78 -69.82
CA GLN A 6 -27.50 7.07 -70.15
C GLN A 6 -29.06 7.08 -70.04
N ASP A 7 -29.50 7.89 -69.08
CA ASP A 7 -30.50 8.97 -69.11
C ASP A 7 -31.98 8.71 -69.46
N TYR A 8 -32.87 9.37 -68.67
CA TYR A 8 -33.83 10.39 -69.09
C TYR A 8 -34.80 10.74 -67.93
N PHE A 9 -34.76 11.95 -67.38
CA PHE A 9 -35.57 13.17 -67.47
C PHE A 9 -37.12 13.04 -67.51
N MET A 10 -37.78 13.88 -66.73
CA MET A 10 -38.82 14.91 -66.91
C MET A 10 -39.81 14.90 -65.73
N SER A 11 -39.94 15.92 -64.96
CA SER A 11 -40.48 17.30 -64.95
C SER A 11 -41.97 17.41 -64.74
N HIS A 12 -42.33 18.05 -63.64
CA HIS A 12 -43.34 19.12 -63.30
C HIS A 12 -44.72 19.19 -64.00
N PRO A 13 -45.70 20.03 -63.55
CA PRO A 13 -46.04 20.61 -62.22
C PRO A 13 -47.60 20.68 -62.00
N PHE A 14 -48.10 21.53 -61.10
CA PHE A 14 -49.35 22.24 -60.83
C PHE A 14 -49.92 22.04 -59.43
N SER A 15 -50.02 22.92 -58.65
CA SER A 15 -50.53 24.25 -58.38
C SER A 15 -51.80 24.26 -57.50
N ASN A 16 -51.78 25.18 -56.49
CA ASN A 16 -52.89 25.92 -55.85
C ASN A 16 -53.97 25.17 -55.05
N SER A 17 -54.35 25.49 -53.83
CA SER A 17 -54.75 26.79 -53.28
C SER A 17 -55.20 26.64 -51.83
N PHE A 18 -54.93 27.66 -51.04
CA PHE A 18 -55.66 28.18 -49.88
C PHE A 18 -56.60 27.31 -49.05
N ASN A 19 -56.35 27.25 -47.75
CA ASN A 19 -57.23 27.91 -46.75
C ASN A 19 -56.53 27.93 -45.32
N ALA A 20 -56.60 29.17 -44.81
CA ALA A 20 -56.18 29.45 -43.44
C ALA A 20 -57.27 28.97 -42.46
N LEU A 21 -56.85 28.32 -41.40
CA LEU A 21 -57.59 28.26 -40.13
C LEU A 21 -56.63 28.14 -38.97
N SER A 22 -56.68 29.16 -38.17
CA SER A 22 -56.01 29.35 -36.91
C SER A 22 -56.31 28.23 -35.91
N HIS A 23 -55.27 27.54 -35.38
CA HIS A 23 -55.34 26.86 -34.09
C HIS A 23 -54.12 27.22 -33.30
N LEU A 24 -54.35 27.96 -32.21
CA LEU A 24 -53.40 28.07 -31.07
C LEU A 24 -53.09 26.69 -30.56
N SER A 25 -51.84 26.27 -30.68
CA SER A 25 -51.33 25.13 -29.95
C SER A 25 -50.41 25.63 -28.85
N LEU A 26 -50.84 25.48 -27.61
CA LEU A 26 -50.01 25.60 -26.42
C LEU A 26 -48.82 24.65 -26.56
N ALA A 27 -47.64 25.16 -26.79
CA ALA A 27 -46.41 24.42 -26.64
C ALA A 27 -46.07 24.34 -25.14
N SER A 28 -46.46 23.25 -24.50
CA SER A 28 -45.96 22.88 -23.19
C SER A 28 -44.47 22.54 -23.32
N VAL A 29 -43.63 23.49 -22.93
CA VAL A 29 -42.19 23.24 -22.74
C VAL A 29 -42.06 22.35 -21.50
N LEU A 30 -41.98 21.06 -21.71
CA LEU A 30 -41.58 20.09 -20.67
C LEU A 30 -40.08 20.24 -20.48
N THR A 31 -39.68 21.10 -19.55
CA THR A 31 -38.30 21.19 -19.08
C THR A 31 -38.02 19.92 -18.27
N LEU A 32 -37.46 18.89 -18.92
CA LEU A 32 -36.83 17.78 -18.22
C LEU A 32 -35.65 18.37 -17.45
N MET A 33 -35.85 18.57 -16.15
CA MET A 33 -34.75 18.69 -15.20
C MET A 33 -34.05 17.34 -15.17
N LEU A 34 -33.05 17.16 -16.01
CA LEU A 34 -32.02 16.17 -15.82
C LEU A 34 -31.29 16.56 -14.54
N SER A 35 -31.80 16.12 -13.40
CA SER A 35 -31.01 15.99 -12.19
C SER A 35 -29.88 14.98 -12.53
N GLY A 36 -28.79 15.51 -13.04
CA GLY A 36 -27.54 14.79 -13.14
C GLY A 36 -27.16 14.37 -11.73
N SER A 37 -27.56 13.17 -11.32
CA SER A 37 -26.89 12.47 -10.25
C SER A 37 -25.43 12.44 -10.66
N GLN A 38 -24.61 13.28 -10.04
CA GLN A 38 -23.18 13.10 -10.10
C GLN A 38 -22.96 11.68 -9.55
N VAL A 39 -22.75 10.74 -10.45
CA VAL A 39 -22.18 9.45 -10.11
C VAL A 39 -20.80 9.80 -9.59
N HIS A 40 -20.68 10.00 -8.27
CA HIS A 40 -19.41 9.97 -7.59
C HIS A 40 -18.89 8.55 -7.86
N GLY A 41 -18.01 8.43 -8.85
CA GLY A 41 -17.39 7.17 -9.17
C GLY A 41 -16.84 6.60 -7.86
N GLN A 42 -17.35 5.43 -7.47
CA GLN A 42 -16.89 4.76 -6.27
C GLN A 42 -15.39 4.64 -6.38
N GLN A 43 -14.65 5.37 -5.55
CA GLN A 43 -13.21 5.31 -5.55
C GLN A 43 -12.80 4.06 -4.80
N HIS A 44 -12.25 3.13 -5.55
CA HIS A 44 -11.68 1.91 -5.02
C HIS A 44 -10.25 2.16 -4.58
N TRP A 45 -9.86 1.68 -3.39
CA TRP A 45 -8.48 1.59 -2.91
C TRP A 45 -8.10 0.10 -2.87
N TRP A 46 -8.08 -0.52 -4.06
CA TRP A 46 -8.16 -1.96 -4.25
C TRP A 46 -6.86 -2.73 -3.98
N GLN A 47 -5.77 -2.03 -3.75
CA GLN A 47 -4.46 -2.57 -3.38
C GLN A 47 -3.74 -1.63 -2.42
N TRP A 48 -2.64 -2.10 -1.86
CA TRP A 48 -1.75 -1.28 -1.07
C TRP A 48 -1.30 -0.05 -1.87
N ARG A 49 -1.42 1.13 -1.24
CA ARG A 49 -1.17 2.45 -1.85
C ARG A 49 -2.11 2.84 -3.02
N GLY A 50 -3.27 2.22 -3.09
CA GLY A 50 -4.35 2.64 -3.98
C GLY A 50 -4.20 2.22 -5.45
N PRO A 51 -5.04 2.74 -6.35
CA PRO A 51 -5.19 2.22 -7.70
C PRO A 51 -3.91 2.21 -8.55
N GLN A 52 -3.03 3.17 -8.32
CA GLN A 52 -1.76 3.32 -9.06
C GLN A 52 -0.53 2.93 -8.19
N ALA A 53 -0.74 2.30 -7.05
CA ALA A 53 0.30 1.93 -6.09
C ALA A 53 1.23 3.10 -5.66
N ASN A 54 0.81 4.35 -5.84
CA ASN A 54 1.59 5.56 -5.58
C ASN A 54 1.13 6.35 -4.35
N GLY A 55 0.04 5.92 -3.67
CA GLY A 55 -0.51 6.57 -2.49
C GLY A 55 -1.45 7.75 -2.78
N VAL A 56 -1.84 7.98 -4.04
CA VAL A 56 -2.68 9.12 -4.44
C VAL A 56 -4.10 8.67 -4.77
N ALA A 57 -5.08 9.37 -4.22
CA ALA A 57 -6.46 9.27 -4.65
C ALA A 57 -6.78 10.39 -5.66
N SER A 58 -7.44 10.03 -6.76
CA SER A 58 -7.77 10.96 -7.86
C SER A 58 -8.89 11.92 -7.51
N ALA A 59 -9.74 11.60 -6.52
CA ALA A 59 -10.79 12.48 -6.01
C ALA A 59 -11.10 12.16 -4.54
N GLY A 60 -11.92 13.04 -3.92
CA GLY A 60 -12.27 12.98 -2.51
C GLY A 60 -11.77 14.23 -1.78
N ASN A 61 -12.41 14.51 -0.64
CA ASN A 61 -12.06 15.66 0.19
C ASN A 61 -12.13 15.30 1.68
N PRO A 62 -11.26 14.38 2.16
CA PRO A 62 -11.28 13.98 3.55
C PRO A 62 -10.93 15.14 4.49
N PRO A 63 -11.29 15.06 5.78
CA PRO A 63 -11.01 16.11 6.75
C PRO A 63 -9.51 16.46 6.83
N ILE A 64 -9.24 17.75 7.13
CA ILE A 64 -7.90 18.22 7.50
C ILE A 64 -7.66 17.98 8.98
N SER A 65 -8.72 18.19 9.81
CA SER A 65 -8.65 18.11 11.26
C SER A 65 -9.56 17.02 11.81
N TRP A 66 -9.07 16.29 12.81
CA TRP A 66 -9.82 15.29 13.58
C TRP A 66 -9.17 15.04 14.95
N SER A 67 -9.96 14.42 15.82
CA SER A 67 -9.51 13.90 17.13
C SER A 67 -10.32 12.65 17.45
N GLU A 68 -10.13 12.04 18.63
CA GLU A 68 -10.99 10.93 19.08
C GLU A 68 -12.48 11.29 19.18
N GLN A 69 -12.83 12.58 19.24
CA GLN A 69 -14.20 13.10 19.40
C GLN A 69 -14.72 13.85 18.18
N GLU A 70 -13.87 14.14 17.18
CA GLU A 70 -14.24 14.96 16.03
C GLU A 70 -13.85 14.27 14.73
N ASN A 71 -14.76 14.24 13.76
CA ASN A 71 -14.56 13.69 12.42
C ASN A 71 -14.17 12.20 12.40
N VAL A 72 -14.43 11.43 13.47
CA VAL A 72 -14.39 9.97 13.49
C VAL A 72 -15.80 9.46 13.23
N ARG A 73 -16.08 8.96 12.03
CA ARG A 73 -17.37 8.34 11.69
C ARG A 73 -17.62 7.08 12.49
N TRP A 74 -16.61 6.25 12.57
CA TRP A 74 -16.62 5.02 13.36
C TRP A 74 -15.19 4.58 13.71
N LYS A 75 -15.12 3.81 14.78
CA LYS A 75 -13.91 3.17 15.32
C LYS A 75 -14.28 1.75 15.72
N VAL A 76 -13.57 0.76 15.21
CA VAL A 76 -13.84 -0.67 15.48
C VAL A 76 -12.56 -1.39 15.89
N ALA A 77 -12.67 -2.24 16.91
CA ALA A 77 -11.54 -3.06 17.36
C ALA A 77 -11.23 -4.14 16.30
N ILE A 78 -9.95 -4.31 15.98
CA ILE A 78 -9.47 -5.35 15.06
C ILE A 78 -8.74 -6.41 15.89
N PRO A 79 -9.14 -7.68 15.81
CA PRO A 79 -8.51 -8.74 16.57
C PRO A 79 -7.07 -8.99 16.10
N GLY A 80 -6.20 -9.40 17.03
CA GLY A 80 -4.83 -9.78 16.74
C GLY A 80 -3.90 -8.61 16.42
N LYS A 81 -2.79 -8.90 15.73
CA LYS A 81 -1.79 -7.93 15.33
C LYS A 81 -1.58 -7.96 13.82
N GLY A 82 -1.41 -6.80 13.23
CA GLY A 82 -1.10 -6.68 11.80
C GLY A 82 -0.87 -5.23 11.40
N HIS A 83 0.04 -5.02 10.46
CA HIS A 83 0.34 -3.71 9.87
C HIS A 83 -0.17 -3.61 8.41
N ALA A 84 -0.98 -4.58 7.98
CA ALA A 84 -1.65 -4.54 6.69
C ALA A 84 -2.51 -3.27 6.55
N SER A 85 -2.34 -2.55 5.47
CA SER A 85 -3.16 -1.39 5.16
C SER A 85 -4.56 -1.81 4.72
N PRO A 86 -5.60 -1.02 5.00
CA PRO A 86 -6.93 -1.29 4.50
C PRO A 86 -6.99 -1.28 2.97
N VAL A 87 -7.78 -2.19 2.41
CA VAL A 87 -8.07 -2.28 0.98
C VAL A 87 -9.58 -2.17 0.78
N ILE A 88 -10.01 -1.37 -0.21
CA ILE A 88 -11.41 -0.97 -0.33
C ILE A 88 -11.92 -1.20 -1.75
N TRP A 89 -13.08 -1.87 -1.85
CA TRP A 89 -13.84 -1.99 -3.09
C TRP A 89 -15.33 -1.82 -2.84
N GLY A 90 -15.91 -0.80 -3.45
CA GLY A 90 -17.31 -0.44 -3.20
C GLY A 90 -17.53 -0.10 -1.73
N ASP A 91 -18.45 -0.82 -1.10
CA ASP A 91 -18.78 -0.66 0.32
C ASP A 91 -18.06 -1.68 1.21
N ARG A 92 -17.09 -2.42 0.68
CA ARG A 92 -16.33 -3.42 1.43
C ARG A 92 -14.91 -2.96 1.69
N LEU A 93 -14.45 -3.22 2.91
CA LEU A 93 -13.09 -2.97 3.36
C LEU A 93 -12.48 -4.30 3.83
N PHE A 94 -11.27 -4.58 3.36
CA PHE A 94 -10.55 -5.82 3.67
C PHE A 94 -9.29 -5.53 4.46
N LEU A 95 -9.04 -6.38 5.47
CA LEU A 95 -7.84 -6.35 6.31
C LEU A 95 -7.29 -7.76 6.50
N LEU A 96 -5.97 -7.85 6.66
CA LEU A 96 -5.27 -9.05 7.08
C LEU A 96 -4.81 -8.90 8.53
N THR A 97 -4.91 -9.95 9.33
CA THR A 97 -4.47 -9.96 10.73
C THR A 97 -3.98 -11.34 11.16
N ALA A 98 -3.13 -11.39 12.17
CA ALA A 98 -2.69 -12.61 12.84
C ALA A 98 -3.13 -12.57 14.31
N VAL A 99 -3.98 -13.52 14.69
CA VAL A 99 -4.57 -13.60 16.04
C VAL A 99 -3.89 -14.73 16.80
N ALA A 100 -3.19 -14.43 17.88
CA ALA A 100 -2.63 -15.45 18.77
C ALA A 100 -3.77 -16.23 19.43
N GLU A 101 -3.74 -17.56 19.35
CA GLU A 101 -4.65 -18.39 20.13
C GLU A 101 -4.31 -18.21 21.62
N SER A 102 -5.29 -17.84 22.42
CA SER A 102 -5.13 -17.84 23.88
C SER A 102 -4.71 -19.24 24.32
N ALA A 103 -3.69 -19.37 25.17
CA ALA A 103 -3.47 -20.64 25.85
C ALA A 103 -4.81 -21.08 26.47
N PRO A 104 -5.17 -22.39 26.41
CA PRO A 104 -6.42 -22.84 27.01
C PRO A 104 -6.47 -22.34 28.44
N GLN A 105 -7.51 -21.57 28.78
CA GLN A 105 -7.76 -21.21 30.17
C GLN A 105 -8.04 -22.55 30.87
N VAL A 106 -7.12 -22.96 31.74
CA VAL A 106 -7.40 -24.03 32.70
C VAL A 106 -8.40 -23.43 33.68
N ASP A 107 -9.66 -23.72 33.48
CA ASP A 107 -10.71 -23.34 34.42
C ASP A 107 -10.38 -23.93 35.80
N GLY A 108 -10.05 -23.04 36.72
CA GLY A 108 -9.92 -23.38 38.13
C GLY A 108 -8.58 -23.09 38.78
N LEU A 109 -8.13 -21.85 38.79
CA LEU A 109 -7.31 -21.32 39.91
C LEU A 109 -7.42 -19.78 39.92
N ARG A 110 -8.27 -19.26 40.76
CA ARG A 110 -8.19 -17.86 41.17
C ARG A 110 -6.95 -17.73 42.04
N GLU A 111 -5.84 -17.31 41.53
CA GLU A 111 -4.76 -16.82 42.36
C GLU A 111 -4.93 -15.33 42.61
N ASN A 112 -5.34 -15.04 43.83
CA ASN A 112 -5.11 -13.75 44.47
C ASN A 112 -3.61 -13.59 44.69
N THR A 113 -2.91 -12.98 43.76
CA THR A 113 -1.54 -12.52 44.00
C THR A 113 -1.56 -11.06 44.42
N PRO A 114 -1.15 -10.71 45.63
CA PRO A 114 -1.01 -9.32 46.07
C PRO A 114 0.13 -8.65 45.26
N PRO A 115 0.04 -7.32 45.02
CA PRO A 115 1.11 -6.62 44.36
C PRO A 115 2.41 -6.65 45.16
N ALA A 116 3.54 -6.95 44.48
CA ALA A 116 4.86 -6.96 45.06
C ALA A 116 5.24 -5.59 45.63
N PRO A 117 5.87 -5.53 46.82
CA PRO A 117 6.25 -4.25 47.45
C PRO A 117 7.39 -3.59 46.66
N GLN A 118 7.27 -2.28 46.48
CA GLN A 118 8.31 -1.41 45.94
C GLN A 118 9.53 -1.45 46.85
N ALA A 119 10.69 -1.82 46.37
CA ALA A 119 11.95 -1.75 47.09
C ALA A 119 12.51 -0.31 46.98
N GLU A 120 12.49 0.39 48.06
CA GLU A 120 13.24 1.64 48.28
C GLU A 120 14.75 1.41 48.21
N GLY A 121 15.44 2.39 47.65
CA GLY A 121 16.88 2.37 47.39
C GLY A 121 17.77 2.21 48.62
N ARG A 122 18.89 1.56 48.42
CA ARG A 122 20.11 1.76 49.24
C ARG A 122 21.34 1.67 48.35
N ASP A 123 22.01 2.82 48.26
CA ASP A 123 23.41 2.95 47.91
C ASP A 123 24.30 1.94 48.64
N ARG A 124 25.22 1.27 47.95
CA ARG A 124 26.57 0.98 48.45
C ARG A 124 27.55 0.55 47.36
N GLN A 125 28.67 1.19 47.43
CA GLN A 125 29.91 1.14 46.70
C GLN A 125 30.57 -0.23 46.52
N ARG A 126 31.32 -0.31 45.42
CA ARG A 126 32.62 -0.96 45.16
C ARG A 126 32.80 -2.47 45.35
N GLY A 127 33.25 -3.08 44.29
CA GLY A 127 33.95 -4.34 44.32
C GLY A 127 34.17 -4.93 42.92
N SER A 128 35.34 -4.67 42.34
CA SER A 128 35.82 -5.30 41.11
C SER A 128 35.96 -6.80 41.26
N ARG A 129 35.49 -7.59 40.25
CA ARG A 129 36.20 -8.80 39.79
C ARG A 129 35.68 -9.29 38.45
N ARG A 130 36.63 -9.57 37.58
CA ARG A 130 36.56 -10.19 36.26
C ARG A 130 35.72 -11.45 36.22
N GLY A 131 35.03 -11.68 35.12
CA GLY A 131 34.47 -12.96 34.70
C GLY A 131 33.58 -12.80 33.50
N GLY A 132 34.05 -13.19 32.31
CA GLY A 132 33.53 -13.03 30.99
C GLY A 132 32.11 -13.56 30.75
N GLY A 133 31.50 -13.01 29.77
CA GLY A 133 30.20 -13.41 29.24
C GLY A 133 29.42 -12.18 28.73
N GLY A 134 30.06 -11.37 27.86
CA GLY A 134 29.38 -10.33 27.15
C GLY A 134 28.40 -10.93 26.14
N GLY A 135 27.16 -11.12 26.53
CA GLY A 135 26.07 -11.30 25.60
C GLY A 135 25.98 -10.06 24.73
N ARG A 136 26.51 -10.11 23.51
CA ARG A 136 26.18 -9.15 22.45
C ARG A 136 24.66 -9.23 22.30
N GLY A 137 23.95 -8.19 22.69
CA GLY A 137 22.56 -7.97 22.31
C GLY A 137 22.47 -8.07 20.79
N GLY A 138 22.05 -9.22 20.28
CA GLY A 138 21.95 -9.46 18.86
C GLY A 138 20.85 -8.56 18.29
N PHE A 139 21.14 -7.81 17.26
CA PHE A 139 20.18 -7.22 16.37
C PHE A 139 19.50 -8.36 15.58
N GLY A 140 18.63 -9.12 16.24
CA GLY A 140 17.84 -10.19 15.64
C GLY A 140 16.36 -9.94 15.85
N GLY A 141 15.52 -10.60 15.06
CA GLY A 141 14.09 -10.69 15.33
C GLY A 141 13.81 -11.38 16.66
N SER A 142 12.60 -11.30 17.16
CA SER A 142 12.19 -12.09 18.31
C SER A 142 12.29 -13.59 18.00
N GLN A 143 12.49 -14.40 19.04
CA GLN A 143 12.27 -15.84 18.88
C GLN A 143 10.79 -16.07 18.49
N PRO A 144 10.50 -17.09 17.68
CA PRO A 144 9.11 -17.42 17.36
C PRO A 144 8.34 -17.62 18.65
N GLU A 145 7.17 -17.00 18.74
CA GLU A 145 6.26 -17.26 19.84
C GLU A 145 5.81 -18.72 19.72
N ALA A 146 5.96 -19.52 20.79
CA ALA A 146 5.47 -20.91 20.83
C ALA A 146 3.92 -20.95 20.96
N VAL A 147 3.24 -20.01 20.30
CA VAL A 147 1.80 -19.84 20.31
C VAL A 147 1.29 -19.94 18.87
N LYS A 148 0.24 -20.71 18.70
CA LYS A 148 -0.43 -20.82 17.42
C LYS A 148 -1.14 -19.51 17.07
N HIS A 149 -0.99 -19.08 15.83
CA HIS A 149 -1.64 -17.87 15.31
C HIS A 149 -2.63 -18.25 14.21
N SER A 150 -3.82 -17.69 14.28
CA SER A 150 -4.84 -17.73 13.24
C SER A 150 -4.60 -16.56 12.28
N PHE A 151 -4.30 -16.85 11.01
CA PHE A 151 -4.10 -15.87 9.96
C PHE A 151 -5.43 -15.61 9.27
N GLN A 152 -5.96 -14.40 9.43
CA GLN A 152 -7.33 -14.08 9.06
C GLN A 152 -7.45 -12.97 8.04
N THR A 153 -8.38 -13.15 7.10
CA THR A 153 -8.89 -12.12 6.22
C THR A 153 -10.22 -11.63 6.76
N ILE A 154 -10.32 -10.34 7.03
CA ILE A 154 -11.53 -9.71 7.57
C ILE A 154 -12.13 -8.80 6.50
N CYS A 155 -13.44 -8.91 6.28
CA CYS A 155 -14.24 -8.01 5.48
C CYS A 155 -15.18 -7.21 6.36
N LEU A 156 -15.11 -5.89 6.27
CA LEU A 156 -15.98 -4.95 6.98
C LEU A 156 -16.85 -4.19 5.98
N ASP A 157 -18.00 -3.72 6.44
CA ASP A 157 -18.73 -2.65 5.77
C ASP A 157 -17.94 -1.35 5.94
N LYS A 158 -17.59 -0.73 4.83
CA LYS A 158 -16.79 0.50 4.80
C LYS A 158 -17.47 1.68 5.50
N ASN A 159 -18.79 1.73 5.49
CA ASN A 159 -19.56 2.87 5.98
C ASN A 159 -19.84 2.78 7.48
N THR A 160 -19.96 1.55 8.02
CA THR A 160 -20.32 1.32 9.44
C THR A 160 -19.19 0.73 10.27
N GLY A 161 -18.20 0.09 9.63
CA GLY A 161 -17.16 -0.68 10.32
C GLY A 161 -17.62 -2.06 10.80
N GLU A 162 -18.87 -2.45 10.54
CA GLU A 162 -19.41 -3.76 10.94
C GLU A 162 -18.76 -4.89 10.15
N GLN A 163 -18.48 -6.00 10.83
CA GLN A 163 -17.88 -7.16 10.19
C GLN A 163 -18.94 -7.89 9.33
N ILE A 164 -18.67 -7.99 8.03
CA ILE A 164 -19.49 -8.75 7.09
C ILE A 164 -19.11 -10.24 7.16
N TRP A 165 -17.80 -10.53 7.12
CA TRP A 165 -17.26 -11.87 7.29
C TRP A 165 -15.81 -11.84 7.76
N SER A 166 -15.35 -12.94 8.34
CA SER A 166 -13.94 -13.25 8.58
C SER A 166 -13.64 -14.66 8.12
N ARG A 167 -12.45 -14.89 7.57
CA ARG A 167 -11.99 -16.22 7.13
C ARG A 167 -10.60 -16.48 7.67
N GLU A 168 -10.45 -17.59 8.35
CA GLU A 168 -9.16 -18.15 8.69
C GLU A 168 -8.60 -18.85 7.46
N GLY A 169 -7.43 -18.40 6.99
CA GLY A 169 -6.68 -19.07 5.94
C GLY A 169 -5.90 -20.25 6.53
N MET A 170 -5.15 -19.99 7.60
CA MET A 170 -4.32 -20.96 8.27
C MET A 170 -4.20 -20.64 9.76
N ALA A 171 -4.05 -21.69 10.58
CA ALA A 171 -3.69 -21.54 11.99
C ALA A 171 -2.49 -22.41 12.31
N VAL A 172 -1.33 -21.78 12.63
CA VAL A 172 -0.04 -22.46 12.78
C VAL A 172 0.86 -21.72 13.79
N ILE A 173 1.81 -22.42 14.39
CA ILE A 173 2.94 -21.79 15.08
C ILE A 173 3.89 -21.27 14.00
N PRO A 174 4.21 -19.95 13.97
CA PRO A 174 5.14 -19.41 12.99
C PRO A 174 6.52 -20.07 13.04
N HIS A 175 7.13 -20.34 11.88
CA HIS A 175 8.44 -21.00 11.79
C HIS A 175 9.58 -20.11 12.30
N GLU A 176 9.41 -18.78 12.22
CA GLU A 176 10.34 -17.80 12.77
C GLU A 176 9.60 -16.65 13.46
N GLY A 177 10.30 -15.82 14.23
CA GLY A 177 9.75 -14.62 14.82
C GLY A 177 9.62 -13.46 13.85
N HIS A 178 9.53 -12.25 14.38
CA HIS A 178 9.55 -11.02 13.59
C HIS A 178 10.31 -9.92 14.33
N HIS A 179 10.70 -8.86 13.63
CA HIS A 179 11.24 -7.66 14.27
C HIS A 179 10.19 -7.07 15.22
N PRO A 180 10.56 -6.51 16.39
CA PRO A 180 9.60 -5.95 17.35
C PRO A 180 8.65 -4.90 16.77
N THR A 181 9.05 -4.24 15.68
CA THR A 181 8.25 -3.26 14.93
C THR A 181 7.59 -3.83 13.68
N ASN A 182 7.66 -5.13 13.46
CA ASN A 182 6.94 -5.85 12.41
C ASN A 182 5.79 -6.67 13.04
N SER A 183 5.05 -7.39 12.23
CA SER A 183 4.00 -8.32 12.64
C SER A 183 3.98 -9.54 11.74
N TYR A 184 3.28 -10.58 12.14
CA TYR A 184 3.06 -11.76 11.29
C TYR A 184 2.08 -11.50 10.12
N SER A 185 1.47 -10.31 10.06
CA SER A 185 0.52 -9.93 9.01
C SER A 185 0.73 -8.46 8.63
N SER A 186 1.83 -8.19 7.92
CA SER A 186 2.20 -6.85 7.47
C SER A 186 1.90 -6.59 5.98
N GLY A 187 1.86 -7.63 5.15
CA GLY A 187 1.37 -7.53 3.78
C GLY A 187 -0.12 -7.20 3.72
N SER A 188 -0.55 -6.41 2.74
CA SER A 188 -1.94 -6.01 2.54
C SER A 188 -2.63 -6.94 1.54
N ALA A 189 -3.94 -7.09 1.66
CA ALA A 189 -4.75 -7.76 0.64
C ALA A 189 -4.75 -6.98 -0.68
N ILE A 190 -5.24 -7.63 -1.74
CA ILE A 190 -5.55 -7.00 -3.02
C ILE A 190 -6.87 -7.55 -3.55
N THR A 191 -7.64 -6.76 -4.31
CA THR A 191 -8.93 -7.19 -4.86
C THR A 191 -9.18 -6.59 -6.24
N ASP A 192 -9.88 -7.33 -7.09
CA ASP A 192 -10.37 -6.87 -8.39
C ASP A 192 -11.89 -6.60 -8.38
N GLY A 193 -12.52 -6.65 -7.21
CA GLY A 193 -13.96 -6.52 -7.03
C GLY A 193 -14.75 -7.80 -7.31
N LYS A 194 -14.09 -8.88 -7.70
CA LYS A 194 -14.64 -10.23 -7.81
C LYS A 194 -13.97 -11.19 -6.83
N HIS A 195 -12.68 -11.00 -6.62
CA HIS A 195 -11.84 -11.80 -5.74
C HIS A 195 -11.14 -10.94 -4.70
N VAL A 196 -10.88 -11.51 -3.54
CA VAL A 196 -10.04 -10.97 -2.48
C VAL A 196 -8.85 -11.91 -2.33
N ILE A 197 -7.66 -11.38 -2.54
CA ILE A 197 -6.42 -12.14 -2.50
C ILE A 197 -5.66 -11.73 -1.22
N SER A 198 -5.41 -12.71 -0.38
CA SER A 198 -4.75 -12.56 0.91
C SER A 198 -3.43 -13.31 0.88
N TYR A 199 -2.34 -12.58 0.99
CA TYR A 199 -0.99 -13.13 1.00
C TYR A 199 -0.37 -12.95 2.37
N PHE A 200 -0.07 -14.05 3.02
CA PHE A 200 0.53 -14.11 4.36
C PHE A 200 1.97 -14.65 4.32
N GLY A 201 2.65 -14.49 3.19
CA GLY A 201 4.01 -15.00 3.01
C GLY A 201 4.08 -16.52 3.18
N SER A 202 4.90 -16.98 4.09
CA SER A 202 5.05 -18.39 4.45
C SER A 202 3.77 -19.06 4.98
N ARG A 203 2.72 -18.29 5.26
CA ARG A 203 1.43 -18.82 5.75
C ARG A 203 0.43 -18.99 4.62
N GLY A 204 0.89 -18.78 3.39
CA GLY A 204 0.14 -19.10 2.19
C GLY A 204 -0.52 -17.90 1.50
N LEU A 205 -1.03 -18.22 0.35
CA LEU A 205 -1.78 -17.36 -0.54
C LEU A 205 -3.20 -17.91 -0.66
N PHE A 206 -4.19 -17.07 -0.36
CA PHE A 206 -5.60 -17.46 -0.34
C PHE A 206 -6.39 -16.53 -1.24
N VAL A 207 -7.21 -17.09 -2.10
CA VAL A 207 -8.13 -16.34 -2.96
C VAL A 207 -9.55 -16.68 -2.58
N TYR A 208 -10.30 -15.66 -2.22
CA TYR A 208 -11.72 -15.75 -1.86
C TYR A 208 -12.55 -15.00 -2.90
N ASP A 209 -13.81 -15.37 -3.06
CA ASP A 209 -14.79 -14.50 -3.68
C ASP A 209 -15.18 -13.34 -2.74
N MET A 210 -15.98 -12.39 -3.24
CA MET A 210 -16.41 -11.24 -2.44
C MET A 210 -17.33 -11.64 -1.27
N MET A 211 -17.88 -12.86 -1.23
CA MET A 211 -18.66 -13.39 -0.12
C MET A 211 -17.80 -14.14 0.90
N GLY A 212 -16.50 -14.24 0.65
CA GLY A 212 -15.55 -14.93 1.50
C GLY A 212 -15.53 -16.44 1.30
N ASN A 213 -16.07 -16.96 0.21
CA ASN A 213 -15.89 -18.37 -0.13
C ASN A 213 -14.50 -18.57 -0.73
N LEU A 214 -13.79 -19.60 -0.26
CA LEU A 214 -12.46 -19.94 -0.77
C LEU A 214 -12.59 -20.43 -2.21
N VAL A 215 -11.85 -19.79 -3.13
CA VAL A 215 -11.73 -20.18 -4.53
C VAL A 215 -10.57 -21.15 -4.69
N TRP A 216 -9.40 -20.76 -4.24
CA TRP A 216 -8.20 -21.60 -4.17
C TRP A 216 -7.23 -21.07 -3.11
N GLN A 217 -6.30 -21.93 -2.74
CA GLN A 217 -5.18 -21.58 -1.84
C GLN A 217 -3.90 -22.25 -2.30
N LYS A 218 -2.76 -21.67 -1.91
CA LYS A 218 -1.44 -22.20 -2.22
C LYS A 218 -0.50 -22.00 -1.04
N ASP A 219 0.15 -23.08 -0.63
CA ASP A 219 1.30 -23.05 0.24
C ASP A 219 2.56 -22.74 -0.62
N LEU A 220 3.34 -21.76 -0.20
CA LEU A 220 4.57 -21.34 -0.89
C LEU A 220 5.83 -21.81 -0.17
N GLY A 221 5.68 -22.48 0.96
CA GLY A 221 6.78 -22.91 1.84
C GLY A 221 7.16 -21.85 2.86
N ASP A 222 8.27 -22.09 3.56
CA ASP A 222 8.80 -21.19 4.59
C ASP A 222 9.85 -20.24 4.02
N MET A 223 9.68 -18.95 4.29
CA MET A 223 10.57 -17.87 3.88
C MET A 223 11.49 -17.48 5.04
N PRO A 224 12.73 -17.99 5.14
CA PRO A 224 13.67 -17.51 6.13
C PRO A 224 14.04 -16.06 5.82
N THR A 225 13.77 -15.16 6.77
CA THR A 225 14.06 -13.75 6.60
C THR A 225 15.35 -13.34 7.32
N ARG A 226 15.95 -12.25 6.88
CA ARG A 226 17.17 -11.72 7.48
C ARG A 226 16.99 -11.50 8.97
N ASN A 227 17.84 -12.15 9.77
CA ASN A 227 17.81 -12.11 11.24
C ASN A 227 16.42 -12.46 11.85
N GLY A 228 15.55 -13.17 11.16
CA GLY A 228 14.19 -13.44 11.62
C GLY A 228 13.35 -12.16 11.75
N PHE A 229 13.51 -11.20 10.84
CA PHE A 229 12.77 -9.93 10.92
C PHE A 229 11.31 -10.04 10.45
N GLY A 230 10.94 -11.19 9.88
CA GLY A 230 9.59 -11.45 9.37
C GLY A 230 9.32 -10.83 8.01
N GLU A 231 8.19 -11.14 7.48
CA GLU A 231 7.73 -10.85 6.13
C GLU A 231 6.91 -9.57 6.07
N GLY A 232 6.69 -8.97 4.87
CA GLY A 232 5.95 -7.71 4.79
C GLY A 232 5.53 -7.27 3.38
N ALA A 233 5.94 -7.99 2.32
CA ALA A 233 5.53 -7.67 0.95
C ALA A 233 4.05 -7.95 0.71
N SER A 234 3.38 -7.13 -0.11
CA SER A 234 2.04 -7.37 -0.63
C SER A 234 2.13 -7.93 -2.05
N PRO A 235 1.11 -8.65 -2.56
CA PRO A 235 1.07 -9.05 -3.95
C PRO A 235 0.70 -7.88 -4.86
N ALA A 236 0.94 -8.02 -6.18
CA ALA A 236 0.47 -7.11 -7.21
C ALA A 236 -0.45 -7.84 -8.19
N LEU A 237 -1.41 -7.13 -8.78
CA LEU A 237 -2.42 -7.73 -9.67
C LEU A 237 -2.67 -6.82 -10.87
N ALA A 238 -2.69 -7.42 -12.06
CA ALA A 238 -3.23 -6.80 -13.25
C ALA A 238 -4.00 -7.85 -14.06
N ASP A 239 -5.24 -7.57 -14.39
CA ASP A 239 -6.16 -8.50 -15.03
C ASP A 239 -6.19 -9.86 -14.32
N ASP A 240 -5.68 -10.91 -14.97
CA ASP A 240 -5.63 -12.27 -14.42
C ASP A 240 -4.23 -12.68 -13.95
N ILE A 241 -3.27 -11.75 -13.91
CA ILE A 241 -1.89 -12.02 -13.52
C ILE A 241 -1.66 -11.52 -12.09
N LEU A 242 -1.46 -12.47 -11.18
CA LEU A 242 -1.13 -12.23 -9.79
C LEU A 242 0.37 -12.42 -9.57
N VAL A 243 1.07 -11.36 -9.18
CA VAL A 243 2.51 -11.38 -8.97
C VAL A 243 2.84 -11.42 -7.48
N VAL A 244 3.70 -12.35 -7.09
CA VAL A 244 4.22 -12.51 -5.74
C VAL A 244 5.74 -12.38 -5.76
N LEU A 245 6.27 -11.58 -4.86
CA LEU A 245 7.70 -11.46 -4.59
C LEU A 245 8.08 -12.36 -3.42
N TRP A 246 9.16 -13.15 -3.61
CA TRP A 246 9.71 -14.07 -2.62
C TRP A 246 11.21 -13.82 -2.49
N ASP A 247 11.59 -12.66 -1.92
CA ASP A 247 12.97 -12.33 -1.63
C ASP A 247 13.32 -12.76 -0.21
N THR A 248 14.25 -13.70 -0.05
CA THR A 248 14.53 -14.46 1.17
C THR A 248 16.04 -14.66 1.38
N GLU A 249 16.45 -15.20 2.53
CA GLU A 249 17.85 -15.60 2.76
C GLU A 249 18.18 -16.97 2.15
N SER A 250 17.24 -17.62 1.47
CA SER A 250 17.43 -18.85 0.68
C SER A 250 17.27 -18.55 -0.82
N ASP A 251 16.44 -19.31 -1.53
CA ASP A 251 16.21 -19.17 -2.96
C ASP A 251 15.16 -18.10 -3.25
N SER A 252 15.62 -16.93 -3.67
CA SER A 252 14.78 -15.79 -4.00
C SER A 252 14.23 -15.89 -5.40
N TYR A 253 12.95 -15.52 -5.58
CA TYR A 253 12.29 -15.47 -6.88
C TYR A 253 11.15 -14.46 -6.91
N ILE A 254 10.74 -14.08 -8.11
CA ILE A 254 9.47 -13.44 -8.39
C ILE A 254 8.65 -14.39 -9.27
N VAL A 255 7.36 -14.49 -8.99
CA VAL A 255 6.48 -15.46 -9.66
C VAL A 255 5.14 -14.82 -10.02
N ALA A 256 4.62 -15.18 -11.17
CA ALA A 256 3.25 -14.84 -11.56
C ALA A 256 2.38 -16.10 -11.59
N TYR A 257 1.19 -15.95 -11.02
CA TYR A 257 0.15 -16.95 -11.04
C TYR A 257 -1.04 -16.47 -11.87
N ASP A 258 -1.76 -17.41 -12.45
CA ASP A 258 -3.10 -17.16 -12.91
C ASP A 258 -4.01 -16.92 -11.68
N LYS A 259 -4.65 -15.77 -11.63
CA LYS A 259 -5.50 -15.36 -10.50
C LYS A 259 -6.67 -16.29 -10.26
N LEU A 260 -7.22 -16.90 -11.31
CA LEU A 260 -8.44 -17.72 -11.23
C LEU A 260 -8.14 -19.17 -10.82
N THR A 261 -6.97 -19.70 -11.24
CA THR A 261 -6.62 -21.10 -11.04
C THR A 261 -5.51 -21.33 -10.03
N GLY A 262 -4.67 -20.30 -9.76
CA GLY A 262 -3.46 -20.44 -8.96
C GLY A 262 -2.32 -21.17 -9.69
N GLU A 263 -2.47 -21.46 -10.99
CA GLU A 263 -1.41 -22.05 -11.80
C GLU A 263 -0.28 -21.05 -12.05
N GLU A 264 0.97 -21.53 -11.97
CA GLU A 264 2.14 -20.71 -12.24
C GLU A 264 2.25 -20.40 -13.73
N ARG A 265 2.27 -19.10 -14.09
CA ARG A 265 2.46 -18.64 -15.47
C ARG A 265 3.93 -18.51 -15.82
N TRP A 266 4.72 -17.91 -14.92
CA TRP A 266 6.15 -17.79 -15.04
C TRP A 266 6.81 -17.58 -13.67
N ARG A 267 8.11 -17.87 -13.59
CA ARG A 267 8.97 -17.64 -12.41
C ARG A 267 10.34 -17.18 -12.87
N GLN A 268 10.89 -16.19 -12.16
CA GLN A 268 12.27 -15.74 -12.35
C GLN A 268 13.05 -15.85 -11.03
N ILE A 269 14.18 -16.53 -11.09
CA ILE A 269 15.11 -16.60 -9.97
C ILE A 269 15.79 -15.25 -9.81
N ARG A 270 16.03 -14.85 -8.57
CA ARG A 270 16.62 -13.57 -8.21
C ARG A 270 17.85 -13.78 -7.34
N ASP A 271 18.90 -13.02 -7.57
CA ASP A 271 20.10 -12.96 -6.74
C ASP A 271 19.95 -11.90 -5.62
N GLU A 272 18.78 -11.89 -4.98
CA GLU A 272 18.46 -10.97 -3.89
C GLU A 272 18.44 -11.71 -2.55
N ARG A 273 18.58 -10.95 -1.48
CA ARG A 273 18.30 -11.39 -0.12
C ARG A 273 16.95 -10.86 0.31
N THR A 274 16.58 -11.12 1.57
CA THR A 274 15.32 -10.66 2.14
C THR A 274 14.99 -9.22 1.72
N GLY A 275 13.82 -9.07 1.09
CA GLY A 275 13.21 -7.82 0.68
C GLY A 275 11.81 -7.67 1.27
N TRP A 276 11.38 -6.43 1.48
CA TRP A 276 10.05 -6.12 2.02
C TRP A 276 9.25 -5.22 1.07
N THR A 277 9.76 -5.02 -0.14
CA THR A 277 9.11 -4.18 -1.15
C THR A 277 7.90 -4.91 -1.75
N THR A 278 6.91 -4.15 -2.16
CA THR A 278 5.77 -4.66 -2.93
C THR A 278 6.06 -4.46 -4.42
N PRO A 279 5.85 -5.45 -5.29
CA PRO A 279 5.95 -5.27 -6.74
C PRO A 279 4.98 -4.20 -7.24
N VAL A 280 5.40 -3.36 -8.17
CA VAL A 280 4.55 -2.35 -8.81
C VAL A 280 4.38 -2.68 -10.29
N ILE A 281 3.13 -2.83 -10.71
CA ILE A 281 2.81 -3.02 -12.13
C ILE A 281 2.56 -1.64 -12.74
N LEU A 282 3.22 -1.37 -13.86
CA LEU A 282 3.04 -0.14 -14.62
C LEU A 282 2.98 -0.44 -16.13
N ASP A 283 2.34 0.44 -16.87
CA ASP A 283 2.33 0.44 -18.34
C ASP A 283 3.25 1.54 -18.85
N HIS A 284 4.12 1.21 -19.77
CA HIS A 284 4.91 2.19 -20.51
C HIS A 284 4.79 1.92 -22.00
N GLN A 285 4.13 2.82 -22.71
CA GLN A 285 3.91 2.75 -24.16
C GLN A 285 3.24 1.43 -24.63
N GLY A 286 2.27 0.94 -23.84
CA GLY A 286 1.52 -0.28 -24.12
C GLY A 286 2.24 -1.56 -23.70
N ARG A 287 3.41 -1.47 -23.08
CA ARG A 287 4.10 -2.62 -22.50
C ARG A 287 3.96 -2.61 -20.98
N ARG A 288 3.28 -3.62 -20.45
CA ARG A 288 3.14 -3.80 -19.01
C ARG A 288 4.37 -4.45 -18.42
N GLN A 289 4.84 -3.92 -17.30
CA GLN A 289 6.02 -4.40 -16.61
C GLN A 289 5.82 -4.40 -15.11
N VAL A 290 6.52 -5.30 -14.43
CA VAL A 290 6.57 -5.40 -12.96
C VAL A 290 7.90 -4.85 -12.49
N VAL A 291 7.88 -3.81 -11.68
CA VAL A 291 9.10 -3.21 -11.12
C VAL A 291 9.21 -3.52 -9.64
N VAL A 292 10.39 -3.96 -9.23
CA VAL A 292 10.72 -4.31 -7.84
C VAL A 292 11.98 -3.57 -7.41
N ASN A 293 11.89 -2.82 -6.31
CA ASN A 293 13.07 -2.29 -5.62
C ASN A 293 13.68 -3.39 -4.75
N ALA A 294 15.00 -3.53 -4.73
CA ALA A 294 15.67 -4.51 -3.88
C ALA A 294 17.09 -4.05 -3.50
N THR A 295 17.75 -4.81 -2.63
CA THR A 295 19.05 -4.44 -2.07
C THR A 295 20.15 -4.38 -3.13
N ASN A 296 20.21 -5.36 -4.03
CA ASN A 296 21.24 -5.40 -5.06
C ASN A 296 20.85 -4.51 -6.24
N LYS A 297 19.63 -4.68 -6.76
CA LYS A 297 19.17 -3.94 -7.96
C LYS A 297 17.67 -3.68 -7.96
N VAL A 298 17.28 -2.54 -8.47
CA VAL A 298 15.91 -2.34 -8.99
C VAL A 298 15.79 -3.15 -10.27
N ARG A 299 14.74 -3.95 -10.41
CA ARG A 299 14.51 -4.77 -11.60
C ARG A 299 13.12 -4.62 -12.16
N SER A 300 13.04 -4.65 -13.48
CA SER A 300 11.78 -4.67 -14.21
C SER A 300 11.66 -5.94 -15.03
N TYR A 301 10.51 -6.57 -14.93
CA TYR A 301 10.14 -7.78 -15.66
C TYR A 301 8.94 -7.52 -16.54
N ASP A 302 8.91 -8.13 -17.72
CA ASP A 302 7.72 -8.16 -18.55
C ASP A 302 6.58 -8.88 -17.80
N LEU A 303 5.41 -8.28 -17.71
CA LEU A 303 4.31 -8.82 -16.91
C LEU A 303 3.79 -10.16 -17.45
N GLU A 304 3.78 -10.34 -18.77
CA GLU A 304 3.20 -11.53 -19.41
C GLU A 304 4.16 -12.73 -19.40
N THR A 305 5.47 -12.45 -19.58
CA THR A 305 6.46 -13.50 -19.80
C THR A 305 7.45 -13.69 -18.66
N GLY A 306 7.57 -12.71 -17.76
CA GLY A 306 8.59 -12.67 -16.73
C GLY A 306 9.99 -12.32 -17.24
N GLU A 307 10.19 -12.03 -18.54
CA GLU A 307 11.48 -11.62 -19.09
C GLU A 307 12.05 -10.42 -18.33
N LEU A 308 13.31 -10.49 -17.91
CA LEU A 308 14.00 -9.34 -17.33
C LEU A 308 14.19 -8.27 -18.41
N LEU A 309 13.56 -7.12 -18.24
CA LEU A 309 13.64 -6.01 -19.21
C LEU A 309 14.85 -5.14 -18.96
N TRP A 310 15.03 -4.74 -17.72
CA TRP A 310 16.16 -3.94 -17.27
C TRP A 310 16.41 -4.14 -15.77
N GLU A 311 17.61 -3.81 -15.36
CA GLU A 311 18.01 -3.75 -13.96
C GLU A 311 18.89 -2.52 -13.71
N CYS A 312 18.94 -2.03 -12.47
CA CYS A 312 19.74 -0.85 -12.09
C CYS A 312 20.23 -0.99 -10.66
N GLY A 313 21.53 -0.97 -10.46
CA GLY A 313 22.17 -0.97 -9.15
C GLY A 313 22.10 0.39 -8.44
N GLY A 314 22.77 0.49 -7.30
CA GLY A 314 22.91 1.75 -6.55
C GLY A 314 22.00 1.90 -5.34
N GLN A 315 21.23 0.87 -4.99
CA GLN A 315 20.44 0.86 -3.76
C GLN A 315 21.31 0.63 -2.52
N THR A 316 20.81 0.98 -1.35
CA THR A 316 21.46 0.70 -0.06
C THR A 316 20.98 -0.66 0.49
N ALA A 317 21.67 -1.16 1.52
CA ALA A 317 21.29 -2.41 2.17
C ALA A 317 19.83 -2.37 2.70
N ASN A 318 19.14 -3.50 2.66
CA ASN A 318 17.77 -3.67 3.15
C ASN A 318 16.79 -2.65 2.50
N ALA A 319 16.71 -2.61 1.19
CA ALA A 319 15.73 -1.77 0.51
C ALA A 319 14.30 -2.21 0.88
N ILE A 320 13.56 -1.34 1.55
CA ILE A 320 12.16 -1.56 1.96
C ILE A 320 11.20 -0.70 1.13
N PRO A 321 11.50 0.58 0.83
CA PRO A 321 10.58 1.42 0.10
C PRO A 321 10.25 0.86 -1.28
N THR A 322 8.97 0.78 -1.56
CA THR A 322 8.45 0.43 -2.89
C THR A 322 8.62 1.61 -3.83
N VAL A 323 8.89 1.34 -5.10
CA VAL A 323 9.01 2.36 -6.13
C VAL A 323 7.69 3.09 -6.35
N VAL A 324 7.77 4.32 -6.85
CA VAL A 324 6.65 5.00 -7.50
C VAL A 324 7.09 5.40 -8.92
N ALA A 325 6.15 5.62 -9.81
CA ALA A 325 6.46 5.92 -11.20
C ALA A 325 5.52 6.97 -11.78
N ASP A 326 6.00 7.70 -12.77
CA ASP A 326 5.21 8.47 -13.72
C ASP A 326 5.34 7.85 -15.14
N GLU A 327 4.92 8.57 -16.16
CA GLU A 327 4.96 8.11 -17.54
C GLU A 327 6.40 7.96 -18.08
N GLN A 328 7.38 8.59 -17.45
CA GLN A 328 8.77 8.69 -17.96
C GLN A 328 9.80 8.04 -17.04
N HIS A 329 9.52 7.95 -15.73
CA HIS A 329 10.52 7.52 -14.75
C HIS A 329 9.93 6.56 -13.70
N VAL A 330 10.82 5.70 -13.23
CA VAL A 330 10.67 4.97 -11.96
C VAL A 330 11.53 5.65 -10.91
N TYR A 331 10.94 5.95 -9.76
CA TYR A 331 11.64 6.55 -8.60
C TYR A 331 11.89 5.48 -7.56
N ALA A 332 13.15 5.14 -7.36
CA ALA A 332 13.59 4.12 -6.41
C ALA A 332 14.40 4.76 -5.28
N LEU A 333 14.00 4.50 -4.04
CA LEU A 333 14.63 5.06 -2.85
C LEU A 333 15.03 3.97 -1.86
N SER A 334 16.09 4.21 -1.12
CA SER A 334 16.48 3.38 0.04
C SER A 334 17.34 4.19 1.02
N GLY A 335 17.31 3.86 2.32
CA GLY A 335 17.93 4.69 3.36
C GLY A 335 18.48 3.95 4.57
N TYR A 336 18.78 2.64 4.48
CA TYR A 336 19.45 1.92 5.55
C TYR A 336 20.94 1.78 5.28
N ARG A 337 21.79 2.25 6.22
CA ARG A 337 23.25 2.29 6.09
C ARG A 337 23.74 2.99 4.83
N GLY A 338 23.06 4.06 4.47
CA GLY A 338 23.30 4.87 3.29
C GLY A 338 22.07 5.69 2.96
N SER A 339 22.10 6.39 1.85
CA SER A 339 20.98 7.15 1.33
C SER A 339 21.05 7.16 -0.19
N THR A 340 19.98 6.76 -0.83
CA THR A 340 19.82 6.82 -2.29
C THR A 340 18.39 7.16 -2.67
N ALA A 341 18.24 8.10 -3.58
CA ALA A 341 17.03 8.31 -4.36
C ALA A 341 17.46 8.51 -5.81
N MET A 342 16.83 7.81 -6.74
CA MET A 342 17.13 7.92 -8.16
C MET A 342 15.87 7.89 -9.02
N ALA A 343 15.90 8.63 -10.12
CA ALA A 343 14.93 8.56 -11.19
C ALA A 343 15.51 7.78 -12.36
N ILE A 344 14.94 6.64 -12.68
CA ILE A 344 15.36 5.74 -13.76
C ILE A 344 14.41 5.95 -14.93
N ARG A 345 14.93 6.31 -16.12
CA ARG A 345 14.11 6.49 -17.33
C ARG A 345 13.49 5.18 -17.78
N LEU A 346 12.19 5.21 -18.04
CA LEU A 346 11.47 4.11 -18.66
C LEU A 346 11.85 3.95 -20.16
N GLY A 347 11.51 2.80 -20.75
CA GLY A 347 11.80 2.50 -22.14
C GLY A 347 13.22 1.98 -22.42
N GLN A 348 14.06 1.85 -21.39
CA GLN A 348 15.42 1.32 -21.47
C GLN A 348 15.44 -0.20 -21.34
N ARG A 349 16.57 -0.85 -21.65
CA ARG A 349 16.80 -2.29 -21.53
C ARG A 349 18.21 -2.62 -21.03
N GLY A 350 18.35 -3.79 -20.41
CA GLY A 350 19.63 -4.30 -19.93
C GLY A 350 20.06 -3.72 -18.58
N ASP A 351 21.35 -3.69 -18.32
CA ASP A 351 21.90 -3.12 -17.07
C ASP A 351 22.06 -1.60 -17.22
N LEU A 352 21.31 -0.86 -16.42
CA LEU A 352 21.25 0.60 -16.42
C LEU A 352 22.13 1.22 -15.33
N THR A 353 22.89 0.41 -14.61
CA THR A 353 23.77 0.87 -13.54
C THR A 353 24.80 1.87 -14.08
N ASP A 354 24.91 3.02 -13.40
CA ASP A 354 25.85 4.11 -13.76
C ASP A 354 25.73 4.63 -15.20
N SER A 355 24.54 4.45 -15.83
CA SER A 355 24.28 4.90 -17.19
C SER A 355 23.49 6.23 -17.22
N ASP A 356 23.31 6.78 -18.41
CA ASP A 356 22.48 7.96 -18.68
C ASP A 356 20.97 7.69 -18.55
N ALA A 357 20.57 6.43 -18.33
CA ALA A 357 19.21 6.07 -17.92
C ALA A 357 18.85 6.63 -16.54
N ILE A 358 19.82 6.92 -15.69
CA ILE A 358 19.61 7.60 -14.41
C ILE A 358 19.50 9.10 -14.67
N ALA A 359 18.27 9.62 -14.67
CA ALA A 359 17.99 11.03 -14.94
C ALA A 359 18.60 11.96 -13.88
N TRP A 360 18.49 11.55 -12.62
CA TRP A 360 19.09 12.22 -11.47
C TRP A 360 19.22 11.25 -10.29
N SER A 361 20.10 11.57 -9.35
CA SER A 361 20.23 10.87 -8.09
C SER A 361 20.52 11.83 -6.93
N LEU A 362 20.06 11.43 -5.72
CA LEU A 362 20.35 12.08 -4.45
C LEU A 362 20.89 11.04 -3.46
N ASN A 363 21.80 11.47 -2.62
CA ASN A 363 22.49 10.60 -1.65
C ASN A 363 22.29 11.05 -0.20
N ARG A 364 21.17 11.72 0.10
CA ARG A 364 20.94 12.31 1.42
C ARG A 364 19.45 12.31 1.79
N GLY A 365 19.15 12.00 3.07
CA GLY A 365 17.83 12.21 3.63
C GLY A 365 16.73 11.30 3.10
N THR A 366 17.06 10.09 2.65
CA THR A 366 16.13 9.14 2.03
C THR A 366 15.47 8.19 3.03
N PRO A 367 14.31 7.61 2.72
CA PRO A 367 13.54 6.80 3.66
C PRO A 367 14.13 5.41 3.87
N TYR A 368 13.90 4.84 5.06
CA TYR A 368 14.21 3.44 5.35
C TYR A 368 12.97 2.53 5.18
N VAL A 369 11.87 2.80 5.90
CA VAL A 369 10.65 2.00 5.82
C VAL A 369 9.58 2.64 4.93
N PRO A 370 9.19 3.92 5.10
CA PRO A 370 8.15 4.52 4.30
C PRO A 370 8.51 4.58 2.82
N SER A 371 7.57 4.27 1.95
CA SER A 371 7.70 4.50 0.50
C SER A 371 7.44 5.97 0.18
N PRO A 372 8.06 6.53 -0.89
CA PRO A 372 7.84 7.92 -1.29
C PRO A 372 6.41 8.13 -1.81
N LEU A 373 5.94 9.37 -1.80
CA LEU A 373 4.71 9.80 -2.46
C LEU A 373 5.03 10.62 -3.71
N LEU A 374 4.45 10.24 -4.83
CA LEU A 374 4.53 11.01 -6.07
C LEU A 374 3.15 11.62 -6.37
N MET A 375 3.05 12.96 -6.30
CA MET A 375 1.82 13.67 -6.57
C MET A 375 2.12 15.03 -7.22
N SER A 376 1.36 15.42 -8.21
CA SER A 376 1.48 16.73 -8.90
C SER A 376 2.91 17.08 -9.33
N GLY A 377 3.68 16.08 -9.81
CA GLY A 377 5.07 16.27 -10.25
C GLY A 377 6.09 16.44 -9.12
N ARG A 378 5.69 16.30 -7.87
CA ARG A 378 6.56 16.36 -6.68
C ARG A 378 6.70 14.99 -6.04
N LEU A 379 7.89 14.73 -5.52
CA LEU A 379 8.24 13.51 -4.79
C LEU A 379 8.53 13.87 -3.32
N TRP A 380 7.70 13.37 -2.41
CA TRP A 380 7.89 13.50 -0.97
C TRP A 380 8.44 12.22 -0.38
N PHE A 381 9.40 12.36 0.50
CA PHE A 381 9.98 11.24 1.22
C PHE A 381 10.52 11.66 2.58
N THR A 382 10.50 10.72 3.52
CA THR A 382 11.03 10.92 4.87
C THR A 382 12.53 10.60 4.92
N GLN A 383 13.22 11.06 5.96
CA GLN A 383 14.57 10.62 6.26
C GLN A 383 14.55 9.42 7.21
N GLY A 384 15.06 8.28 6.79
CA GLY A 384 15.03 7.08 7.61
C GLY A 384 13.61 6.73 8.04
N ASN A 385 13.39 6.61 9.34
CA ASN A 385 12.09 6.47 9.96
C ASN A 385 11.72 7.69 10.82
N ASP A 386 12.47 8.78 10.68
CA ASP A 386 12.31 9.99 11.48
C ASP A 386 11.16 10.87 10.99
N ALA A 387 10.68 11.76 11.86
CA ALA A 387 9.71 12.80 11.49
C ALA A 387 10.40 13.96 10.75
N VAL A 388 11.09 13.66 9.67
CA VAL A 388 11.84 14.60 8.83
C VAL A 388 11.44 14.36 7.39
N LEU A 389 11.05 15.43 6.69
CA LEU A 389 10.47 15.38 5.35
C LEU A 389 11.32 16.15 4.34
N SER A 390 11.41 15.62 3.15
CA SER A 390 11.98 16.29 1.97
C SER A 390 10.95 16.25 0.82
N CYS A 391 11.03 17.28 -0.03
CA CYS A 391 10.24 17.37 -1.26
C CYS A 391 11.15 17.83 -2.40
N VAL A 392 11.04 17.11 -3.52
CA VAL A 392 11.79 17.45 -4.74
C VAL A 392 10.86 17.46 -5.94
N GLU A 393 11.23 18.18 -6.99
CA GLU A 393 10.62 18.04 -8.30
C GLU A 393 10.98 16.66 -8.87
N ALA A 394 9.98 15.88 -9.20
CA ALA A 394 10.17 14.48 -9.57
C ALA A 394 11.00 14.34 -10.87
N SER A 395 10.73 15.16 -11.87
CA SER A 395 11.38 15.07 -13.19
C SER A 395 12.88 15.43 -13.19
N THR A 396 13.30 16.33 -12.29
CA THR A 396 14.66 16.91 -12.29
C THR A 396 15.48 16.62 -11.05
N GLY A 397 14.84 16.19 -9.96
CA GLY A 397 15.48 16.07 -8.64
C GLY A 397 15.78 17.41 -7.96
N LYS A 398 15.30 18.54 -8.53
CA LYS A 398 15.46 19.86 -7.91
C LYS A 398 14.79 19.86 -6.54
N VAL A 399 15.55 20.21 -5.53
CA VAL A 399 15.08 20.26 -4.15
C VAL A 399 14.21 21.48 -3.93
N HIS A 400 12.97 21.28 -3.50
CA HIS A 400 12.08 22.33 -3.03
C HIS A 400 12.37 22.65 -1.57
N TYR A 401 12.36 21.62 -0.72
CA TYR A 401 12.85 21.68 0.66
C TYR A 401 13.41 20.32 1.08
N SER A 402 14.33 20.33 2.04
CA SER A 402 15.08 19.15 2.43
C SER A 402 15.28 19.06 3.93
N GLN A 403 14.99 17.87 4.47
CA GLN A 403 15.23 17.53 5.86
C GLN A 403 14.54 18.47 6.87
N GLU A 404 13.31 18.89 6.53
CA GLU A 404 12.46 19.68 7.41
C GLU A 404 11.83 18.79 8.49
N ARG A 405 11.98 19.17 9.76
CA ARG A 405 11.40 18.44 10.87
C ARG A 405 9.92 18.77 11.03
N LEU A 406 9.10 17.71 11.10
CA LEU A 406 7.69 17.83 11.39
C LEU A 406 7.46 17.75 12.92
N GLU A 407 6.74 18.72 13.45
CA GLU A 407 6.36 18.76 14.86
C GLU A 407 5.20 17.77 15.13
N GLY A 408 5.29 17.01 16.22
CA GLY A 408 4.25 16.10 16.71
C GLY A 408 4.58 14.62 16.56
N PRO A 409 4.77 14.06 15.34
CA PRO A 409 5.00 12.62 15.19
C PRO A 409 6.35 12.18 15.76
N SER A 410 6.37 10.98 16.35
CA SER A 410 7.63 10.36 16.84
C SER A 410 8.49 9.75 15.73
N GLY A 411 7.94 9.60 14.53
CA GLY A 411 8.56 9.00 13.35
C GLY A 411 7.53 8.28 12.48
N PHE A 412 7.95 7.74 11.33
CA PHE A 412 7.07 7.15 10.34
C PHE A 412 7.49 5.73 9.95
N TYR A 413 6.50 4.82 9.88
CA TYR A 413 6.55 3.56 9.15
C TYR A 413 5.51 3.55 8.03
N ALA A 414 4.35 4.15 8.29
CA ALA A 414 3.33 4.37 7.28
C ALA A 414 3.87 5.22 6.13
N SER A 415 3.58 4.81 4.91
CA SER A 415 3.85 5.62 3.72
C SER A 415 2.83 6.75 3.60
N PRO A 416 3.24 7.96 3.17
CA PRO A 416 2.33 9.09 3.01
C PRO A 416 1.31 8.80 1.91
N VAL A 417 0.13 9.44 2.04
CA VAL A 417 -0.93 9.42 1.02
C VAL A 417 -1.36 10.84 0.66
N GLY A 418 -1.88 11.01 -0.55
CA GLY A 418 -2.23 12.31 -1.09
C GLY A 418 -3.60 12.36 -1.74
N VAL A 419 -4.34 13.47 -1.51
CA VAL A 419 -5.63 13.77 -2.15
C VAL A 419 -5.99 15.25 -2.03
N ALA A 420 -6.65 15.80 -3.00
CA ALA A 420 -7.19 17.18 -2.98
C ALA A 420 -6.13 18.23 -2.61
N GLY A 421 -4.92 18.13 -3.16
CA GLY A 421 -3.83 19.08 -2.90
C GLY A 421 -3.24 18.99 -1.48
N ARG A 422 -3.38 17.85 -0.81
CA ARG A 422 -2.89 17.63 0.56
C ARG A 422 -2.15 16.30 0.66
N VAL A 423 -1.13 16.29 1.51
CA VAL A 423 -0.38 15.08 1.88
C VAL A 423 -0.62 14.78 3.35
N TYR A 424 -0.92 13.54 3.66
CA TYR A 424 -1.19 13.02 5.00
C TYR A 424 -0.04 12.09 5.40
N LEU A 425 0.61 12.42 6.50
CA LEU A 425 1.75 11.67 7.05
C LEU A 425 1.35 11.12 8.43
N THR A 426 1.13 9.83 8.52
CA THR A 426 0.69 9.16 9.75
C THR A 426 1.89 8.63 10.51
N GLY A 427 2.11 9.16 11.71
CA GLY A 427 3.19 8.82 12.61
C GLY A 427 2.89 7.59 13.46
N ARG A 428 3.96 6.93 13.90
CA ARG A 428 3.93 5.70 14.69
C ARG A 428 3.19 5.83 16.03
N ASP A 429 3.16 7.02 16.58
CA ASP A 429 2.47 7.35 17.83
C ASP A 429 0.99 7.73 17.65
N GLY A 430 0.42 7.56 16.45
CA GLY A 430 -0.97 7.94 16.14
C GLY A 430 -1.15 9.42 15.78
N THR A 431 -0.05 10.18 15.67
CA THR A 431 -0.09 11.58 15.20
C THR A 431 -0.08 11.63 13.68
N THR A 432 -1.04 12.30 13.06
CA THR A 432 -1.05 12.53 11.60
C THR A 432 -0.88 14.00 11.29
N VAL A 433 0.17 14.33 10.53
CA VAL A 433 0.40 15.69 10.01
C VAL A 433 -0.20 15.79 8.62
N VAL A 434 -0.97 16.85 8.40
CA VAL A 434 -1.54 17.19 7.08
C VAL A 434 -0.81 18.41 6.56
N ILE A 435 -0.21 18.29 5.37
CA ILE A 435 0.50 19.39 4.72
C ILE A 435 -0.14 19.74 3.38
N GLU A 436 0.08 20.95 2.91
CA GLU A 436 -0.29 21.38 1.58
C GLU A 436 0.64 20.76 0.52
N ASP A 437 0.07 20.36 -0.63
CA ASP A 437 0.85 19.96 -1.80
C ASP A 437 1.46 21.22 -2.46
N SER A 438 2.65 21.64 -2.00
CA SER A 438 3.30 22.87 -2.45
C SER A 438 4.83 22.74 -2.41
N GLU A 439 5.54 23.69 -3.04
CA GLU A 439 6.99 23.76 -3.09
C GLU A 439 7.63 24.25 -1.78
N SER A 440 6.83 24.70 -0.82
CA SER A 440 7.26 25.08 0.51
C SER A 440 6.49 24.27 1.56
N LEU A 441 7.15 23.86 2.63
CA LEU A 441 6.49 23.13 3.71
C LEU A 441 5.45 24.03 4.39
N LYS A 442 4.18 23.62 4.30
CA LYS A 442 3.07 24.27 4.98
C LYS A 442 2.21 23.24 5.69
N VAL A 443 2.30 23.21 7.00
CA VAL A 443 1.48 22.36 7.85
C VAL A 443 0.09 22.97 7.96
N LEU A 444 -0.94 22.18 7.63
CA LEU A 444 -2.35 22.58 7.70
C LEU A 444 -2.98 22.15 9.04
N ALA A 445 -2.59 20.98 9.54
CA ALA A 445 -3.06 20.45 10.80
C ALA A 445 -2.12 19.36 11.34
N THR A 446 -2.17 19.16 12.67
CA THR A 446 -1.58 18.01 13.37
C THR A 446 -2.69 17.37 14.19
N ASN A 447 -3.01 16.12 13.88
CA ASN A 447 -4.12 15.36 14.43
C ASN A 447 -3.58 14.24 15.32
N LYS A 448 -4.32 13.83 16.36
CA LYS A 448 -3.91 12.78 17.28
C LYS A 448 -5.03 11.78 17.51
N LEU A 449 -4.67 10.49 17.43
CA LEU A 449 -5.50 9.37 17.89
C LEU A 449 -4.69 8.57 18.92
N ASP A 450 -5.38 8.00 19.91
CA ASP A 450 -4.76 7.28 21.02
C ASP A 450 -4.50 5.80 20.69
N ASP A 451 -3.89 5.56 19.51
CA ASP A 451 -3.52 4.21 19.05
C ASP A 451 -2.26 4.32 18.19
N PRO A 452 -1.18 3.58 18.48
CA PRO A 452 0.00 3.54 17.61
C PRO A 452 -0.35 3.05 16.20
N MET A 453 0.33 3.59 15.17
CA MET A 453 0.02 3.31 13.76
C MET A 453 1.29 3.08 12.95
N ASP A 454 1.41 1.90 12.34
CA ASP A 454 2.50 1.55 11.42
C ASP A 454 1.98 1.26 9.99
N ALA A 455 0.67 1.03 9.84
CA ALA A 455 0.03 0.80 8.55
C ALA A 455 -0.18 2.08 7.75
N SER A 456 0.01 2.02 6.43
CA SER A 456 -0.28 3.16 5.54
C SER A 456 -1.80 3.39 5.45
N PRO A 457 -2.25 4.64 5.41
CA PRO A 457 -3.67 4.97 5.25
C PRO A 457 -4.26 4.49 3.93
N ALA A 458 -5.58 4.27 3.92
CA ALA A 458 -6.36 4.12 2.69
C ALA A 458 -7.31 5.29 2.51
N LEU A 459 -7.57 5.67 1.26
CA LEU A 459 -8.44 6.78 0.89
C LEU A 459 -9.65 6.27 0.09
N SER A 460 -10.85 6.70 0.45
CA SER A 460 -12.04 6.40 -0.36
C SER A 460 -13.09 7.49 -0.20
N GLY A 461 -13.37 8.21 -1.28
CA GLY A 461 -14.25 9.39 -1.24
C GLY A 461 -13.72 10.43 -0.24
N ASP A 462 -14.61 10.91 0.62
CA ASP A 462 -14.28 11.94 1.61
C ASP A 462 -13.83 11.34 2.96
N ALA A 463 -13.25 10.14 2.94
CA ALA A 463 -12.79 9.47 4.15
C ALA A 463 -11.35 8.94 4.04
N ILE A 464 -10.67 8.93 5.19
CA ILE A 464 -9.39 8.27 5.42
C ILE A 464 -9.63 7.10 6.37
N TYR A 465 -9.07 5.95 6.05
CA TYR A 465 -9.10 4.75 6.90
C TYR A 465 -7.72 4.55 7.49
N LEU A 466 -7.64 4.64 8.81
CA LEU A 466 -6.41 4.53 9.58
C LEU A 466 -6.43 3.27 10.42
N ARG A 467 -5.49 2.36 10.18
CA ARG A 467 -5.31 1.17 11.01
C ARG A 467 -4.28 1.42 12.09
N GLY A 468 -4.74 1.42 13.34
CA GLY A 468 -3.89 1.36 14.51
C GLY A 468 -3.56 -0.07 14.92
N HIS A 469 -2.84 -0.21 16.03
CA HIS A 469 -2.52 -1.51 16.60
C HIS A 469 -3.74 -2.21 17.19
N GLN A 470 -4.74 -1.43 17.66
CA GLN A 470 -5.95 -1.95 18.32
C GLN A 470 -7.21 -1.74 17.48
N TYR A 471 -7.30 -0.62 16.77
CA TYR A 471 -8.52 -0.18 16.12
C TYR A 471 -8.29 0.13 14.63
N LEU A 472 -9.38 0.05 13.89
CA LEU A 472 -9.51 0.69 12.58
C LEU A 472 -10.44 1.89 12.73
N TYR A 473 -10.02 3.01 12.18
CA TYR A 473 -10.74 4.28 12.21
C TYR A 473 -11.21 4.65 10.81
N CYS A 474 -12.43 5.16 10.69
CA CYS A 474 -12.90 5.90 9.52
C CYS A 474 -12.99 7.39 9.87
N ILE A 475 -12.09 8.17 9.31
CA ILE A 475 -12.05 9.62 9.48
C ILE A 475 -12.81 10.25 8.32
N GLY A 476 -13.87 10.97 8.62
CA GLY A 476 -14.73 11.61 7.63
C GLY A 476 -15.76 12.53 8.30
N LYS A 477 -16.35 13.46 7.55
CA LYS A 477 -17.43 14.32 8.03
C LYS A 477 -18.77 13.61 7.94
#